data_466bca9dae3919a8fbf5e1de29094f3f
#
_entry.id   466bca9dae3919a8fbf5e1de29094f3f
#
_cell.length_a   1.000
_cell.length_b   1.000
_cell.length_c   1.000
_cell.angle_alpha   90.00
_cell.angle_beta   90.00
_cell.angle_gamma   90.00
#
_symmetry.space_group_name_H-M   'P 1'
#
loop_
_entity.id
_entity.type
_entity.pdbx_description
1 polymer ?
#
loop_
_entity_poly.entity_id
_entity_poly.type
_entity_poly.pdbx_seq_one_letter_code
_entity_poly.pdbx_strand_id
1 'polypeptide(L)'
;MVDMKPLKFLIIDGYTKEARDQLQSGGASLAADLYKKMLLKCSPVTSQCEIIFPADPGVDLPSGEAIRNYNGIAWTGCSSCVYSGKPDVEIQIEFAKECFRYGVPAFGSCWAAQIAVVAAGGKVELNPKGREMGISRDIQLTSEGMNHPLYIGKKECFDAFTSHDDEITVLPDTGKRLSGNEFTSVQSVAVSFDNSEFWAVQYHPEYDLHEMARLMFCRMEKLIKLN
;
A
#
# COMPACT_ATOMS: atom_id res chain seq x y z
N MET A 1 11.60 20.52 26.44
CA MET A 1 11.26 19.78 25.20
C MET A 1 11.92 18.42 25.33
N VAL A 2 11.14 17.35 25.27
CA VAL A 2 11.73 16.01 25.23
C VAL A 2 12.41 15.87 23.88
N ASP A 3 13.71 15.61 23.92
CA ASP A 3 14.53 15.39 22.71
C ASP A 3 14.14 14.03 22.13
N MET A 4 13.07 14.04 21.32
CA MET A 4 12.59 12.81 20.66
C MET A 4 13.55 12.46 19.53
N LYS A 5 14.10 11.25 19.56
CA LYS A 5 14.97 10.76 18.47
C LYS A 5 14.20 10.82 17.14
N PRO A 6 14.88 11.20 16.03
CA PRO A 6 14.27 11.15 14.71
C PRO A 6 13.72 9.76 14.40
N LEU A 7 12.53 9.70 13.77
CA LEU A 7 12.00 8.44 13.27
C LEU A 7 12.67 8.06 11.95
N LYS A 8 12.93 6.78 11.77
CA LYS A 8 13.46 6.23 10.52
C LYS A 8 12.42 5.32 9.87
N PHE A 9 11.99 5.66 8.67
CA PHE A 9 11.04 4.88 7.87
C PHE A 9 11.73 4.21 6.69
N LEU A 10 11.35 2.96 6.42
CA LEU A 10 11.68 2.26 5.19
C LEU A 10 10.50 2.36 4.23
N ILE A 11 10.72 2.90 3.03
CA ILE A 11 9.72 2.95 1.98
C ILE A 11 10.03 1.86 0.96
N ILE A 12 9.11 0.94 0.76
CA ILE A 12 9.18 -0.11 -0.24
C ILE A 12 8.38 0.33 -1.46
N ASP A 13 9.06 0.61 -2.56
CA ASP A 13 8.41 0.89 -3.84
C ASP A 13 8.33 -0.39 -4.66
N GLY A 14 7.11 -0.95 -4.77
CA GLY A 14 6.87 -2.24 -5.42
C GLY A 14 7.00 -2.24 -6.95
N TYR A 15 7.10 -1.08 -7.59
CA TYR A 15 7.19 -0.98 -9.04
C TYR A 15 8.53 -1.48 -9.59
N THR A 16 8.48 -2.17 -10.74
CA THR A 16 9.69 -2.45 -11.53
C THR A 16 10.29 -1.16 -12.10
N LYS A 17 11.57 -1.20 -12.48
CA LYS A 17 12.23 -0.04 -13.09
C LYS A 17 11.49 0.45 -14.34
N GLU A 18 11.08 -0.47 -15.21
CA GLU A 18 10.34 -0.14 -16.44
C GLU A 18 9.01 0.56 -16.14
N ALA A 19 8.29 0.11 -15.12
CA ALA A 19 7.02 0.72 -14.72
C ALA A 19 7.22 2.11 -14.10
N ARG A 20 8.30 2.33 -13.34
CA ARG A 20 8.68 3.65 -12.83
C ARG A 20 9.06 4.61 -13.97
N ASP A 21 9.85 4.14 -14.94
CA ASP A 21 10.25 4.93 -16.11
C ASP A 21 9.01 5.34 -16.94
N GLN A 22 8.01 4.46 -17.07
CA GLN A 22 6.72 4.77 -17.72
C GLN A 22 5.93 5.85 -16.98
N LEU A 23 5.83 5.75 -15.65
CA LEU A 23 5.16 6.77 -14.83
C LEU A 23 5.82 8.13 -15.00
N GLN A 24 7.16 8.19 -14.89
CA GLN A 24 7.91 9.43 -15.04
C GLN A 24 7.79 10.02 -16.45
N SER A 25 7.86 9.20 -17.49
CA SER A 25 7.69 9.67 -18.88
C SER A 25 6.30 10.24 -19.15
N GLY A 26 5.28 9.74 -18.46
CA GLY A 26 3.91 10.29 -18.47
C GLY A 26 3.69 11.46 -17.55
N GLY A 27 4.73 11.92 -16.83
CA GLY A 27 4.69 13.07 -15.92
C GLY A 27 4.11 12.78 -14.55
N ALA A 28 3.86 11.51 -14.19
CA ALA A 28 3.46 11.11 -12.85
C ALA A 28 4.67 11.07 -11.90
N SER A 29 4.43 11.32 -10.63
CA SER A 29 5.45 11.18 -9.58
C SER A 29 5.74 9.71 -9.31
N LEU A 30 6.95 9.40 -8.83
CA LEU A 30 7.25 8.08 -8.29
C LEU A 30 6.43 7.83 -7.01
N ALA A 31 5.96 6.61 -6.84
CA ALA A 31 5.17 6.24 -5.68
C ALA A 31 5.95 6.44 -4.37
N ALA A 32 7.24 6.09 -4.37
CA ALA A 32 8.12 6.33 -3.22
C ALA A 32 8.23 7.80 -2.84
N ASP A 33 8.28 8.72 -3.81
CA ASP A 33 8.37 10.16 -3.56
C ASP A 33 7.08 10.72 -2.94
N LEU A 34 5.92 10.24 -3.39
CA LEU A 34 4.63 10.59 -2.81
C LEU A 34 4.54 10.11 -1.36
N TYR A 35 4.96 8.88 -1.09
CA TYR A 35 5.01 8.32 0.26
C TYR A 35 5.98 9.08 1.17
N LYS A 36 7.18 9.40 0.68
CA LYS A 36 8.15 10.21 1.40
C LYS A 36 7.58 11.57 1.77
N LYS A 37 6.95 12.26 0.82
CA LYS A 37 6.28 13.56 1.05
C LYS A 37 5.18 13.44 2.11
N MET A 38 4.34 12.41 2.02
CA MET A 38 3.25 12.14 2.98
C MET A 38 3.80 11.89 4.38
N LEU A 39 4.75 10.97 4.53
CA LEU A 39 5.34 10.62 5.83
C LEU A 39 6.02 11.81 6.49
N LEU A 40 6.86 12.55 5.76
CA LEU A 40 7.54 13.73 6.30
C LEU A 40 6.57 14.84 6.70
N LYS A 41 5.46 15.00 5.97
CA LYS A 41 4.42 15.99 6.29
C LYS A 41 3.60 15.59 7.53
N CYS A 42 3.30 14.31 7.68
CA CYS A 42 2.43 13.80 8.74
C CYS A 42 3.18 13.43 10.02
N SER A 43 4.50 13.29 9.97
CA SER A 43 5.29 12.93 11.15
C SER A 43 5.29 14.06 12.18
N PRO A 44 5.02 13.76 13.46
CA PRO A 44 5.03 14.75 14.52
C PRO A 44 6.45 15.17 14.93
N VAL A 45 7.47 14.46 14.46
CA VAL A 45 8.88 14.72 14.76
C VAL A 45 9.72 14.64 13.51
N THR A 46 10.97 15.12 13.59
CA THR A 46 11.95 14.96 12.50
C THR A 46 12.03 13.49 12.10
N SER A 47 11.95 13.22 10.79
CA SER A 47 11.94 11.85 10.28
C SER A 47 12.86 11.73 9.08
N GLN A 48 13.37 10.53 8.88
CA GLN A 48 14.19 10.14 7.74
C GLN A 48 13.51 8.99 7.00
N CYS A 49 13.59 9.00 5.68
CA CYS A 49 13.05 7.95 4.84
C CYS A 49 14.17 7.35 3.98
N GLU A 50 14.31 6.06 4.06
CA GLU A 50 15.11 5.25 3.14
C GLU A 50 14.18 4.60 2.14
N ILE A 51 14.55 4.58 0.85
CA ILE A 51 13.72 4.02 -0.22
C ILE A 51 14.43 2.81 -0.80
N ILE A 52 13.70 1.71 -0.96
CA ILE A 52 14.18 0.48 -1.60
C ILE A 52 13.21 0.07 -2.70
N PHE A 53 13.78 -0.46 -3.79
CA PHE A 53 13.07 -0.95 -4.96
C PHE A 53 13.28 -2.48 -5.08
N PRO A 54 12.48 -3.31 -4.41
CA PRO A 54 12.71 -4.76 -4.33
C PRO A 54 12.62 -5.49 -5.67
N ALA A 55 11.96 -4.88 -6.66
CA ALA A 55 11.86 -5.44 -8.01
C ALA A 55 13.10 -5.17 -8.87
N ASP A 56 14.08 -4.38 -8.41
CA ASP A 56 15.29 -4.09 -9.16
C ASP A 56 16.32 -5.21 -8.95
N PRO A 57 17.05 -5.63 -10.00
CA PRO A 57 18.05 -6.69 -9.87
C PRO A 57 19.17 -6.32 -8.90
N GLY A 58 19.56 -7.25 -8.04
CA GLY A 58 20.69 -7.09 -7.12
C GLY A 58 20.43 -6.18 -5.92
N VAL A 59 19.17 -5.86 -5.64
CA VAL A 59 18.79 -5.09 -4.44
C VAL A 59 18.87 -5.98 -3.21
N ASP A 60 19.63 -5.56 -2.22
CA ASP A 60 19.68 -6.19 -0.90
C ASP A 60 18.56 -5.60 -0.02
N LEU A 61 17.58 -6.43 0.35
CA LEU A 61 16.57 -6.06 1.33
C LEU A 61 17.15 -6.23 2.75
N PRO A 62 16.79 -5.34 3.69
CA PRO A 62 17.18 -5.54 5.08
C PRO A 62 16.57 -6.85 5.58
N SER A 63 17.34 -7.64 6.29
CA SER A 63 16.91 -8.94 6.80
C SER A 63 17.25 -9.10 8.28
N GLY A 64 16.54 -9.99 8.95
CA GLY A 64 16.80 -10.28 10.36
C GLY A 64 16.65 -9.04 11.23
N GLU A 65 17.52 -8.91 12.22
CA GLU A 65 17.52 -7.79 13.17
C GLU A 65 17.71 -6.41 12.49
N ALA A 66 18.23 -6.34 11.25
CA ALA A 66 18.39 -5.08 10.55
C ALA A 66 17.03 -4.40 10.23
N ILE A 67 15.94 -5.16 10.13
CA ILE A 67 14.58 -4.63 9.94
C ILE A 67 14.18 -3.75 11.13
N ARG A 68 14.58 -4.09 12.36
CA ARG A 68 14.29 -3.34 13.59
C ARG A 68 14.99 -1.99 13.69
N ASN A 69 15.89 -1.67 12.75
CA ASN A 69 16.46 -0.33 12.65
C ASN A 69 15.48 0.73 12.16
N TYR A 70 14.30 0.31 11.68
CA TYR A 70 13.23 1.19 11.24
C TYR A 70 12.12 1.26 12.28
N ASN A 71 11.55 2.45 12.45
CA ASN A 71 10.38 2.68 13.31
C ASN A 71 9.06 2.31 12.64
N GLY A 72 9.06 2.20 11.31
CA GLY A 72 7.94 1.77 10.52
C GLY A 72 8.31 1.53 9.08
N ILE A 73 7.52 0.71 8.42
CA ILE A 73 7.67 0.39 7.00
C ILE A 73 6.47 0.95 6.25
N ALA A 74 6.73 1.69 5.17
CA ALA A 74 5.71 2.20 4.29
C ALA A 74 5.80 1.48 2.94
N TRP A 75 4.68 0.92 2.46
CA TRP A 75 4.65 0.15 1.22
C TRP A 75 3.76 0.82 0.20
N THR A 76 4.30 1.09 -1.00
CA THR A 76 3.56 1.79 -2.05
C THR A 76 2.59 0.89 -2.80
N GLY A 77 1.75 1.50 -3.63
CA GLY A 77 1.07 0.79 -4.71
C GLY A 77 2.04 0.22 -5.75
N CYS A 78 1.54 -0.69 -6.58
CA CYS A 78 2.27 -1.27 -7.71
C CYS A 78 1.28 -1.69 -8.81
N SER A 79 1.77 -1.85 -10.05
CA SER A 79 0.95 -2.33 -11.18
C SER A 79 1.10 -3.83 -11.44
N SER A 80 1.84 -4.54 -10.61
CA SER A 80 1.99 -5.99 -10.69
C SER A 80 0.75 -6.71 -10.13
N CYS A 81 0.63 -8.00 -10.42
CA CYS A 81 -0.41 -8.87 -9.89
C CYS A 81 0.20 -9.78 -8.82
N VAL A 82 -0.34 -9.75 -7.59
CA VAL A 82 0.23 -10.41 -6.42
C VAL A 82 0.25 -11.96 -6.54
N TYR A 83 -0.62 -12.51 -7.35
CA TYR A 83 -0.69 -13.95 -7.63
C TYR A 83 -0.02 -14.37 -8.95
N SER A 84 0.86 -13.52 -9.51
CA SER A 84 1.54 -13.81 -10.78
C SER A 84 2.63 -14.86 -10.69
N GLY A 85 3.14 -15.18 -9.49
CA GLY A 85 4.27 -16.08 -9.27
C GLY A 85 5.61 -15.58 -9.84
N LYS A 86 5.71 -14.28 -10.15
CA LYS A 86 6.95 -13.69 -10.65
C LYS A 86 7.96 -13.49 -9.52
N PRO A 87 9.27 -13.66 -9.77
CA PRO A 87 10.30 -13.51 -8.75
C PRO A 87 10.30 -12.16 -8.03
N ASP A 88 10.03 -11.07 -8.76
CA ASP A 88 9.94 -9.71 -8.22
C ASP A 88 8.71 -9.50 -7.31
N VAL A 89 7.70 -10.35 -7.43
CA VAL A 89 6.52 -10.39 -6.56
C VAL A 89 6.78 -11.26 -5.34
N GLU A 90 7.31 -12.47 -5.56
CA GLU A 90 7.60 -13.43 -4.48
C GLU A 90 8.58 -12.86 -3.45
N ILE A 91 9.62 -12.14 -3.90
CA ILE A 91 10.57 -11.50 -2.98
C ILE A 91 9.89 -10.46 -2.08
N GLN A 92 8.88 -9.75 -2.56
CA GLN A 92 8.11 -8.79 -1.75
C GLN A 92 7.19 -9.49 -0.76
N ILE A 93 6.55 -10.60 -1.14
CA ILE A 93 5.72 -11.41 -0.23
C ILE A 93 6.59 -11.97 0.91
N GLU A 94 7.74 -12.55 0.59
CA GLU A 94 8.65 -13.10 1.61
C GLU A 94 9.22 -11.99 2.51
N PHE A 95 9.53 -10.83 1.97
CA PHE A 95 9.97 -9.68 2.76
C PHE A 95 8.86 -9.19 3.71
N ALA A 96 7.60 -9.18 3.27
CA ALA A 96 6.49 -8.83 4.15
C ALA A 96 6.34 -9.82 5.32
N LYS A 97 6.49 -11.14 5.06
CA LYS A 97 6.51 -12.16 6.12
C LYS A 97 7.65 -11.91 7.12
N GLU A 98 8.80 -11.51 6.63
CA GLU A 98 9.92 -11.21 7.50
C GLU A 98 9.67 -9.95 8.33
N CYS A 99 9.07 -8.90 7.77
CA CYS A 99 8.67 -7.71 8.51
C CYS A 99 7.69 -8.04 9.64
N PHE A 100 6.69 -8.90 9.40
CA PHE A 100 5.79 -9.40 10.44
C PHE A 100 6.56 -10.08 11.58
N ARG A 101 7.51 -10.99 11.25
CA ARG A 101 8.31 -11.72 12.23
C ARG A 101 9.13 -10.81 13.14
N TYR A 102 9.70 -9.73 12.60
CA TYR A 102 10.55 -8.80 13.35
C TYR A 102 9.78 -7.68 14.05
N GLY A 103 8.47 -7.61 13.93
CA GLY A 103 7.61 -6.77 14.75
C GLY A 103 7.67 -5.28 14.39
N VAL A 104 8.07 -4.92 13.17
CA VAL A 104 8.06 -3.52 12.72
C VAL A 104 6.71 -3.20 12.09
N PRO A 105 5.97 -2.19 12.60
CA PRO A 105 4.65 -1.85 12.07
C PRO A 105 4.75 -1.36 10.63
N ALA A 106 3.78 -1.74 9.80
CA ALA A 106 3.74 -1.36 8.41
C ALA A 106 2.42 -0.66 8.03
N PHE A 107 2.52 0.25 7.07
CA PHE A 107 1.37 0.90 6.44
C PHE A 107 1.57 0.95 4.92
N GLY A 108 0.47 0.79 4.16
CA GLY A 108 0.58 0.96 2.72
C GLY A 108 -0.76 1.05 1.98
N SER A 109 -0.67 1.29 0.66
CA SER A 109 -1.83 1.47 -0.21
C SER A 109 -1.84 0.48 -1.38
N CYS A 110 -3.02 0.15 -1.85
CA CYS A 110 -3.32 -0.64 -3.05
C CYS A 110 -2.58 -1.99 -3.04
N TRP A 111 -1.48 -2.13 -3.77
CA TRP A 111 -0.61 -3.29 -3.77
C TRP A 111 -0.20 -3.75 -2.37
N ALA A 112 0.08 -2.81 -1.46
CA ALA A 112 0.46 -3.11 -0.09
C ALA A 112 -0.63 -3.87 0.68
N ALA A 113 -1.92 -3.56 0.44
CA ALA A 113 -3.02 -4.30 1.05
C ALA A 113 -3.05 -5.75 0.56
N GLN A 114 -2.75 -5.96 -0.72
CA GLN A 114 -2.68 -7.28 -1.33
C GLN A 114 -1.49 -8.09 -0.81
N ILE A 115 -0.31 -7.46 -0.74
CA ILE A 115 0.92 -8.07 -0.17
C ILE A 115 0.69 -8.46 1.30
N ALA A 116 0.16 -7.57 2.13
CA ALA A 116 -0.09 -7.84 3.54
C ALA A 116 -1.01 -9.05 3.75
N VAL A 117 -2.10 -9.10 2.97
CA VAL A 117 -3.09 -10.18 3.05
C VAL A 117 -2.52 -11.50 2.57
N VAL A 118 -1.83 -11.54 1.42
CA VAL A 118 -1.23 -12.77 0.87
C VAL A 118 -0.10 -13.28 1.77
N ALA A 119 0.76 -12.40 2.28
CA ALA A 119 1.83 -12.77 3.20
C ALA A 119 1.31 -13.43 4.49
N ALA A 120 0.12 -13.04 4.94
CA ALA A 120 -0.54 -13.61 6.12
C ALA A 120 -1.49 -14.80 5.80
N GLY A 121 -1.53 -15.29 4.55
CA GLY A 121 -2.29 -16.46 4.15
C GLY A 121 -3.71 -16.19 3.63
N GLY A 122 -4.07 -14.95 3.36
CA GLY A 122 -5.32 -14.58 2.69
C GLY A 122 -5.23 -14.71 1.17
N LYS A 123 -6.26 -14.22 0.45
CA LYS A 123 -6.37 -14.39 -1.00
C LYS A 123 -6.78 -13.10 -1.69
N VAL A 124 -6.22 -12.88 -2.87
CA VAL A 124 -6.50 -11.77 -3.78
C VAL A 124 -6.84 -12.33 -5.15
N GLU A 125 -7.84 -11.77 -5.80
CA GLU A 125 -8.30 -12.19 -7.13
C GLU A 125 -8.70 -10.97 -7.95
N LEU A 126 -8.85 -11.16 -9.26
CA LEU A 126 -9.37 -10.13 -10.14
C LEU A 126 -10.81 -9.77 -9.72
N ASN A 127 -11.10 -8.48 -9.58
CA ASN A 127 -12.44 -8.03 -9.25
C ASN A 127 -13.39 -8.30 -10.44
N PRO A 128 -14.48 -9.07 -10.27
CA PRO A 128 -15.40 -9.40 -11.34
C PRO A 128 -16.15 -8.17 -11.90
N LYS A 129 -16.17 -7.07 -11.18
CA LYS A 129 -16.74 -5.78 -11.62
C LYS A 129 -15.78 -4.96 -12.48
N GLY A 130 -14.55 -5.47 -12.68
CA GLY A 130 -13.50 -4.80 -13.44
C GLY A 130 -12.66 -3.84 -12.60
N ARG A 131 -12.11 -2.82 -13.27
CA ARG A 131 -11.20 -1.86 -12.67
C ARG A 131 -11.92 -0.75 -11.92
N GLU A 132 -11.57 -0.54 -10.66
CA GLU A 132 -11.92 0.67 -9.92
C GLU A 132 -10.86 1.75 -10.18
N MET A 133 -11.25 2.87 -10.82
CA MET A 133 -10.33 3.92 -11.27
C MET A 133 -10.89 5.32 -11.04
N GLY A 134 -10.07 6.21 -10.55
CA GLY A 134 -10.40 7.62 -10.31
C GLY A 134 -10.82 7.85 -8.87
N ILE A 135 -12.11 7.81 -8.58
CA ILE A 135 -12.65 8.03 -7.23
C ILE A 135 -13.48 6.81 -6.82
N SER A 136 -13.03 6.14 -5.77
CA SER A 136 -13.82 5.16 -5.04
C SER A 136 -14.85 5.89 -4.18
N ARG A 137 -16.12 5.63 -4.45
CA ARG A 137 -17.24 6.32 -3.81
C ARG A 137 -17.80 5.54 -2.63
N ASP A 138 -18.38 6.29 -1.69
CA ASP A 138 -19.17 5.74 -0.58
C ASP A 138 -18.43 4.63 0.20
N ILE A 139 -17.15 4.84 0.48
CA ILE A 139 -16.39 3.92 1.32
C ILE A 139 -16.95 4.02 2.74
N GLN A 140 -17.53 2.92 3.24
CA GLN A 140 -18.14 2.81 4.56
C GLN A 140 -17.17 2.17 5.54
N LEU A 141 -16.99 2.77 6.72
CA LEU A 141 -16.30 2.12 7.82
C LEU A 141 -17.13 0.98 8.40
N THR A 142 -16.50 -0.11 8.72
CA THR A 142 -17.10 -1.18 9.53
C THR A 142 -17.10 -0.79 11.02
N SER A 143 -17.76 -1.57 11.88
CA SER A 143 -17.64 -1.40 13.33
C SER A 143 -16.19 -1.47 13.82
N GLU A 144 -15.39 -2.35 13.24
CA GLU A 144 -13.94 -2.43 13.51
C GLU A 144 -13.23 -1.15 13.06
N GLY A 145 -13.56 -0.64 11.85
CA GLY A 145 -12.97 0.58 11.29
C GLY A 145 -13.29 1.82 12.12
N MET A 146 -14.52 1.97 12.59
CA MET A 146 -14.94 3.10 13.44
C MET A 146 -14.14 3.18 14.76
N ASN A 147 -13.70 2.05 15.28
CA ASN A 147 -12.91 1.96 16.51
C ASN A 147 -11.41 1.86 16.27
N HIS A 148 -10.95 1.86 15.00
CA HIS A 148 -9.55 1.64 14.66
C HIS A 148 -8.76 2.96 14.61
N PRO A 149 -7.53 3.02 15.15
CA PRO A 149 -6.70 4.23 15.17
C PRO A 149 -6.45 4.85 13.78
N LEU A 150 -6.42 4.06 12.72
CA LEU A 150 -6.26 4.53 11.34
C LEU A 150 -7.33 5.57 10.94
N TYR A 151 -8.52 5.50 11.55
CA TYR A 151 -9.68 6.31 11.18
C TYR A 151 -10.09 7.35 12.22
N ILE A 152 -9.26 7.61 13.22
CA ILE A 152 -9.54 8.68 14.21
C ILE A 152 -9.78 10.01 13.50
N GLY A 153 -10.96 10.58 13.72
CA GLY A 153 -11.38 11.86 13.12
C GLY A 153 -11.87 11.77 11.67
N LYS A 154 -11.91 10.58 11.07
CA LYS A 154 -12.49 10.35 9.73
C LYS A 154 -14.01 10.19 9.83
N LYS A 155 -14.75 10.61 8.80
CA LYS A 155 -16.19 10.33 8.68
C LYS A 155 -16.42 8.84 8.44
N GLU A 156 -17.59 8.34 8.87
CA GLU A 156 -17.98 6.94 8.65
C GLU A 156 -18.12 6.58 7.17
N CYS A 157 -18.49 7.55 6.32
CA CYS A 157 -18.56 7.42 4.87
C CYS A 157 -17.69 8.50 4.22
N PHE A 158 -16.89 8.11 3.24
CA PHE A 158 -15.98 9.00 2.53
C PHE A 158 -15.64 8.48 1.12
N ASP A 159 -15.14 9.38 0.28
CA ASP A 159 -14.58 9.07 -1.03
C ASP A 159 -13.05 9.10 -0.97
N ALA A 160 -12.38 8.35 -1.86
CA ALA A 160 -10.92 8.34 -1.97
C ALA A 160 -10.44 8.10 -3.41
N PHE A 161 -9.23 8.49 -3.72
CA PHE A 161 -8.60 8.16 -5.01
C PHE A 161 -8.25 6.68 -5.08
N THR A 162 -8.48 6.06 -6.23
CA THR A 162 -8.28 4.62 -6.40
C THR A 162 -7.82 4.25 -7.81
N SER A 163 -7.07 3.14 -7.92
CA SER A 163 -6.64 2.59 -9.20
C SER A 163 -6.19 1.14 -9.04
N HIS A 164 -7.12 0.17 -9.10
CA HIS A 164 -6.80 -1.26 -9.01
C HIS A 164 -7.74 -2.12 -9.85
N ASP A 165 -7.25 -3.29 -10.27
CA ASP A 165 -8.00 -4.32 -10.97
C ASP A 165 -8.41 -5.46 -10.00
N ASP A 166 -7.58 -5.72 -8.99
CA ASP A 166 -7.72 -6.87 -8.09
C ASP A 166 -8.38 -6.45 -6.76
N GLU A 167 -9.00 -7.41 -6.09
CA GLU A 167 -9.61 -7.24 -4.76
C GLU A 167 -9.21 -8.37 -3.80
N ILE A 168 -9.26 -8.07 -2.52
CA ILE A 168 -9.09 -9.06 -1.46
C ILE A 168 -10.38 -9.87 -1.34
N THR A 169 -10.32 -11.18 -1.64
CA THR A 169 -11.47 -12.09 -1.59
C THR A 169 -11.52 -12.92 -0.32
N VAL A 170 -10.36 -13.23 0.29
CA VAL A 170 -10.27 -13.94 1.56
C VAL A 170 -9.30 -13.21 2.48
N LEU A 171 -9.79 -12.77 3.63
CA LEU A 171 -8.92 -12.24 4.68
C LEU A 171 -8.19 -13.40 5.39
N PRO A 172 -6.95 -13.17 5.85
CA PRO A 172 -6.32 -14.11 6.78
C PRO A 172 -7.09 -14.13 8.12
N ASP A 173 -6.92 -15.18 8.92
CA ASP A 173 -7.64 -15.37 10.20
C ASP A 173 -7.48 -14.18 11.15
N THR A 174 -6.34 -13.50 11.09
CA THR A 174 -6.02 -12.32 11.90
C THR A 174 -6.35 -10.99 11.21
N GLY A 175 -6.93 -11.06 10.00
CA GLY A 175 -7.28 -9.89 9.20
C GLY A 175 -8.62 -9.27 9.62
N LYS A 176 -8.63 -7.97 9.86
CA LYS A 176 -9.83 -7.20 10.17
C LYS A 176 -10.17 -6.26 9.03
N ARG A 177 -11.36 -6.42 8.45
CA ARG A 177 -11.86 -5.44 7.47
C ARG A 177 -12.26 -4.17 8.19
N LEU A 178 -11.65 -3.06 7.80
CA LEU A 178 -11.92 -1.75 8.41
C LEU A 178 -12.92 -0.91 7.59
N SER A 179 -12.91 -1.07 6.26
CA SER A 179 -13.86 -0.39 5.38
C SER A 179 -14.11 -1.18 4.09
N GLY A 180 -15.17 -0.81 3.38
CA GLY A 180 -15.54 -1.35 2.09
C GLY A 180 -16.59 -0.51 1.40
N ASN A 181 -16.88 -0.78 0.12
CA ASN A 181 -17.99 -0.19 -0.60
C ASN A 181 -18.66 -1.24 -1.50
N GLU A 182 -19.65 -0.83 -2.29
CA GLU A 182 -20.34 -1.76 -3.21
C GLU A 182 -19.44 -2.31 -4.31
N PHE A 183 -18.41 -1.55 -4.73
CA PHE A 183 -17.52 -1.98 -5.79
C PHE A 183 -16.46 -2.96 -5.27
N THR A 184 -15.83 -2.66 -4.15
CA THR A 184 -14.75 -3.46 -3.54
C THR A 184 -15.06 -3.71 -2.07
N SER A 185 -15.26 -4.97 -1.72
CA SER A 185 -15.71 -5.35 -0.37
C SER A 185 -14.70 -5.01 0.73
N VAL A 186 -13.40 -4.99 0.43
CA VAL A 186 -12.32 -4.66 1.35
C VAL A 186 -11.55 -3.45 0.82
N GLN A 187 -11.93 -2.25 1.30
CA GLN A 187 -11.24 -0.99 0.97
C GLN A 187 -10.13 -0.66 1.98
N SER A 188 -10.15 -1.30 3.14
CA SER A 188 -9.03 -1.25 4.08
C SER A 188 -9.04 -2.44 5.03
N VAL A 189 -7.85 -2.78 5.49
CA VAL A 189 -7.60 -3.95 6.32
C VAL A 189 -6.51 -3.67 7.35
N ALA A 190 -6.65 -4.22 8.55
CA ALA A 190 -5.56 -4.39 9.50
C ALA A 190 -5.25 -5.89 9.59
N VAL A 191 -4.01 -6.26 9.35
CA VAL A 191 -3.52 -7.63 9.42
C VAL A 191 -2.54 -7.72 10.58
N SER A 192 -2.90 -8.47 11.61
CA SER A 192 -1.98 -8.82 12.70
C SER A 192 -1.42 -10.21 12.39
N PHE A 193 -0.10 -10.31 12.28
CA PHE A 193 0.57 -11.57 12.02
C PHE A 193 1.90 -11.61 12.75
N ASP A 194 2.24 -12.78 13.35
CA ASP A 194 3.42 -12.91 14.21
C ASP A 194 3.48 -11.80 15.27
N ASN A 195 4.46 -10.90 15.20
CA ASN A 195 4.73 -9.87 16.19
C ASN A 195 4.39 -8.46 15.72
N SER A 196 3.72 -8.30 14.58
CA SER A 196 3.49 -7.00 13.94
C SER A 196 2.07 -6.81 13.44
N GLU A 197 1.75 -5.58 13.12
CA GLU A 197 0.53 -5.16 12.42
C GLU A 197 0.89 -4.46 11.11
N PHE A 198 0.16 -4.82 10.06
CA PHE A 198 0.19 -4.11 8.79
C PHE A 198 -1.19 -3.50 8.55
N TRP A 199 -1.28 -2.17 8.58
CA TRP A 199 -2.48 -1.43 8.23
C TRP A 199 -2.42 -1.05 6.76
N ALA A 200 -3.42 -1.39 6.00
CA ALA A 200 -3.40 -1.12 4.57
C ALA A 200 -4.76 -0.68 4.05
N VAL A 201 -4.70 0.14 3.01
CA VAL A 201 -5.87 0.65 2.30
C VAL A 201 -5.79 0.28 0.81
N GLN A 202 -6.92 -0.01 0.17
CA GLN A 202 -6.97 -0.32 -1.26
C GLN A 202 -6.92 0.96 -2.10
N TYR A 203 -7.39 2.07 -1.55
CA TYR A 203 -7.30 3.40 -2.13
C TYR A 203 -5.94 4.07 -1.87
N HIS A 204 -5.73 5.26 -2.43
CA HIS A 204 -4.46 5.98 -2.42
C HIS A 204 -4.53 7.28 -1.61
N PRO A 205 -4.20 7.28 -0.31
CA PRO A 205 -4.19 8.50 0.51
C PRO A 205 -3.05 9.46 0.14
N GLU A 206 -2.03 8.98 -0.57
CA GLU A 206 -0.89 9.74 -1.04
C GLU A 206 -1.18 10.55 -2.31
N TYR A 207 -2.30 10.28 -3.00
CA TYR A 207 -2.67 10.99 -4.23
C TYR A 207 -3.45 12.28 -3.94
N ASP A 208 -3.23 13.26 -4.78
CA ASP A 208 -4.12 14.39 -4.99
C ASP A 208 -4.77 14.32 -6.40
N LEU A 209 -5.62 15.29 -6.71
CA LEU A 209 -6.31 15.33 -8.01
C LEU A 209 -5.33 15.41 -9.18
N HIS A 210 -4.20 16.11 -8.99
CA HIS A 210 -3.19 16.28 -10.02
C HIS A 210 -2.45 14.96 -10.31
N GLU A 211 -2.03 14.23 -9.29
CA GLU A 211 -1.39 12.93 -9.46
C GLU A 211 -2.35 11.90 -10.05
N MET A 212 -3.62 11.92 -9.64
CA MET A 212 -4.64 11.04 -10.23
C MET A 212 -4.82 11.34 -11.73
N ALA A 213 -4.90 12.61 -12.13
CA ALA A 213 -5.02 12.99 -13.53
C ALA A 213 -3.81 12.53 -14.38
N ARG A 214 -2.59 12.67 -13.85
CA ARG A 214 -1.36 12.18 -14.49
C ARG A 214 -1.35 10.66 -14.63
N LEU A 215 -1.74 9.95 -13.57
CA LEU A 215 -1.83 8.50 -13.60
C LEU A 215 -2.85 8.02 -14.64
N MET A 216 -4.01 8.67 -14.73
CA MET A 216 -5.01 8.37 -15.77
C MET A 216 -4.45 8.60 -17.18
N PHE A 217 -3.71 9.68 -17.39
CA PHE A 217 -3.02 9.94 -18.66
C PHE A 217 -1.99 8.86 -19.00
N CYS A 218 -1.12 8.47 -18.04
CA CYS A 218 -0.15 7.39 -18.21
C CYS A 218 -0.80 6.04 -18.57
N ARG A 219 -2.04 5.81 -18.12
CA ARG A 219 -2.79 4.57 -18.33
C ARG A 219 -3.88 4.68 -19.38
N MET A 220 -3.94 5.78 -20.12
CA MET A 220 -5.03 6.10 -21.08
C MET A 220 -5.28 4.98 -22.07
N GLU A 221 -4.24 4.43 -22.70
CA GLU A 221 -4.40 3.34 -23.68
C GLU A 221 -4.99 2.07 -23.04
N LYS A 222 -4.59 1.74 -21.82
CA LYS A 222 -5.16 0.62 -21.06
C LYS A 222 -6.63 0.90 -20.74
N LEU A 223 -6.96 2.11 -20.29
CA LEU A 223 -8.33 2.49 -19.91
C LEU A 223 -9.28 2.49 -21.12
N ILE A 224 -8.82 2.93 -22.29
CA ILE A 224 -9.62 2.89 -23.53
C ILE A 224 -9.93 1.44 -23.96
N LYS A 225 -9.01 0.50 -23.73
CA LYS A 225 -9.21 -0.92 -24.06
C LYS A 225 -10.15 -1.65 -23.12
N LEU A 226 -10.44 -1.09 -21.94
CA LEU A 226 -11.33 -1.67 -20.95
C LEU A 226 -12.81 -1.25 -21.14
N ASN A 227 -13.07 -0.28 -22.00
CA ASN A 227 -14.40 0.16 -22.45
C ASN A 227 -14.69 -0.42 -23.85
#